data_69154feae2b3def002b3e74538597d64
#
_entry.id   69154feae2b3def002b3e74538597d64
#
_cell.length_a   1.000
_cell.length_b   1.000
_cell.length_c   1.000
_cell.angle_alpha   90.00
_cell.angle_beta   90.00
_cell.angle_gamma   90.00
#
_symmetry.space_group_name_H-M   'P 1'
#
loop_
_entity.id
_entity.type
_entity.pdbx_description
1 polymer ?
#
loop_
_entity_poly.entity_id
_entity_poly.type
_entity_poly.pdbx_seq_one_letter_code
_entity_poly.pdbx_strand_id
1 'polypeptide(L)'
;EKQGDTGRLAQLRARVAPFMLRRTKALVAYELPPKVETVMRVELRGAQADLYETIRLGMEKTVREALHSKGLAKSQITILDALLKLRQVCCDPHLVPLESARQVRESAKMAQLMELLPEMLAEGRRVLLFSQFTSMLGLIEAELQARGLPWVKLTGQSQKRDEIIQRFTSGEVPLFLISLKAGGVGLNLPQADTVIHYDPWWNPAAEAQATDRAHRIGQTQNLWVVKMVAQGTIEERILALQERKAQLAQSIYGGEAARREPLFTESDLQQLLRPLGAD
;
A
#
# COMPACT_ATOMS: atom_id res chain seq x y z
N GLU A 1 10.16 -29.85 8.18
CA GLU A 1 10.29 -28.37 8.12
C GLU A 1 9.08 -27.57 8.63
N LYS A 2 8.07 -28.21 9.21
CA LYS A 2 6.83 -27.54 9.67
C LYS A 2 6.67 -27.42 11.20
N GLN A 3 7.64 -27.80 11.97
CA GLN A 3 7.65 -27.54 13.41
C GLN A 3 8.88 -26.69 13.73
N GLY A 4 8.64 -25.41 14.04
CA GLY A 4 9.68 -24.49 14.43
C GLY A 4 10.38 -24.95 15.69
N ASP A 5 11.56 -25.51 15.55
CA ASP A 5 12.46 -25.83 16.64
C ASP A 5 13.04 -24.52 17.18
N THR A 6 12.45 -24.04 18.28
CA THR A 6 12.85 -22.80 18.95
C THR A 6 14.32 -22.84 19.39
N GLY A 7 14.84 -24.01 19.74
CA GLY A 7 16.24 -24.20 20.11
C GLY A 7 17.20 -23.97 18.93
N ARG A 8 16.87 -24.49 17.76
CA ARG A 8 17.67 -24.25 16.53
C ARG A 8 17.63 -22.80 16.07
N LEU A 9 16.47 -22.14 16.23
CA LEU A 9 16.34 -20.72 15.90
C LEU A 9 17.18 -19.82 16.82
N ALA A 10 17.21 -20.14 18.12
CA ALA A 10 18.05 -19.46 19.10
C ALA A 10 19.55 -19.65 18.79
N GLN A 11 19.96 -20.88 18.47
CA GLN A 11 21.33 -21.17 18.04
C GLN A 11 21.72 -20.46 16.76
N LEU A 12 20.82 -20.41 15.75
CA LEU A 12 21.05 -19.67 14.51
C LEU A 12 21.21 -18.17 14.79
N ARG A 13 20.35 -17.59 15.62
CA ARG A 13 20.46 -16.19 16.05
C ARG A 13 21.78 -15.90 16.74
N ALA A 14 22.19 -16.73 17.69
CA ALA A 14 23.45 -16.56 18.39
C ALA A 14 24.67 -16.62 17.44
N ARG A 15 24.63 -17.50 16.43
CA ARG A 15 25.69 -17.61 15.43
C ARG A 15 25.73 -16.46 14.44
N VAL A 16 24.57 -15.89 14.10
CA VAL A 16 24.46 -14.83 13.09
C VAL A 16 24.56 -13.43 13.70
N ALA A 17 24.20 -13.27 14.99
CA ALA A 17 24.23 -11.99 15.69
C ALA A 17 25.55 -11.21 15.58
N PRO A 18 26.76 -11.84 15.69
CA PRO A 18 28.02 -11.12 15.52
C PRO A 18 28.25 -10.56 14.12
N PHE A 19 27.55 -11.11 13.11
CA PHE A 19 27.66 -10.71 11.70
C PHE A 19 26.51 -9.82 11.24
N MET A 20 25.52 -9.55 12.10
CA MET A 20 24.36 -8.71 11.81
C MET A 20 24.40 -7.42 12.61
N LEU A 21 24.83 -6.34 11.97
CA LEU A 21 24.71 -5.01 12.53
C LEU A 21 23.35 -4.40 12.17
N ARG A 22 22.39 -4.39 13.09
CA ARG A 22 21.12 -3.70 12.93
C ARG A 22 21.24 -2.27 13.46
N ARG A 23 21.32 -1.31 12.56
CA ARG A 23 21.22 0.11 12.90
C ARG A 23 19.79 0.58 12.62
N THR A 24 19.15 1.20 13.60
CA THR A 24 17.87 1.89 13.38
C THR A 24 18.15 3.28 12.84
N LYS A 25 17.29 3.81 11.97
CA LYS A 25 17.41 5.18 11.45
C LYS A 25 17.53 6.23 12.57
N ALA A 26 16.80 6.05 13.66
CA ALA A 26 16.85 6.92 14.82
C ALA A 26 18.25 7.04 15.46
N LEU A 27 19.09 6.02 15.33
CA LEU A 27 20.44 6.00 15.92
C LEU A 27 21.52 6.56 14.99
N VAL A 28 21.27 6.63 13.67
CA VAL A 28 22.32 6.93 12.67
C VAL A 28 21.99 8.12 11.77
N ALA A 29 20.78 8.65 11.82
CA ALA A 29 20.32 9.65 10.86
C ALA A 29 19.85 10.94 11.53
N TYR A 30 20.69 11.53 12.38
CA TYR A 30 20.45 12.86 12.95
C TYR A 30 20.33 13.96 11.89
N GLU A 31 20.77 13.69 10.66
CA GLU A 31 20.81 14.65 9.55
C GLU A 31 19.64 14.49 8.57
N LEU A 32 18.75 13.48 8.76
CA LEU A 32 17.60 13.33 7.86
C LEU A 32 16.56 14.41 8.13
N PRO A 33 16.10 15.11 7.06
CA PRO A 33 15.00 16.05 7.18
C PRO A 33 13.73 15.39 7.73
N PRO A 34 12.83 16.18 8.35
CA PRO A 34 11.57 15.69 8.86
C PRO A 34 10.74 14.99 7.79
N LYS A 35 10.05 13.92 8.21
CA LYS A 35 9.04 13.22 7.42
C LYS A 35 7.66 13.56 7.98
N VAL A 36 6.80 14.12 7.14
CA VAL A 36 5.41 14.46 7.48
C VAL A 36 4.49 13.47 6.76
N GLU A 37 3.70 12.71 7.52
CA GLU A 37 2.72 11.78 6.98
C GLU A 37 1.31 12.34 7.11
N THR A 38 0.54 12.29 6.03
CA THR A 38 -0.86 12.73 5.97
C THR A 38 -1.72 11.62 5.40
N VAL A 39 -2.83 11.32 6.06
CA VAL A 39 -3.86 10.43 5.53
C VAL A 39 -4.92 11.28 4.84
N MET A 40 -5.01 11.13 3.52
CA MET A 40 -6.02 11.79 2.69
C MET A 40 -7.22 10.86 2.55
N ARG A 41 -8.30 11.18 3.25
CA ARG A 41 -9.56 10.44 3.18
C ARG A 41 -10.38 10.94 2.02
N VAL A 42 -10.81 10.02 1.16
CA VAL A 42 -11.61 10.31 -0.03
C VAL A 42 -12.92 9.55 0.07
N GLU A 43 -14.03 10.27 0.04
CA GLU A 43 -15.37 9.69 0.11
C GLU A 43 -15.77 9.08 -1.23
N LEU A 44 -16.22 7.80 -1.20
CA LEU A 44 -16.85 7.20 -2.37
C LEU A 44 -18.28 7.75 -2.52
N ARG A 45 -18.69 8.10 -3.72
CA ARG A 45 -20.00 8.67 -4.00
C ARG A 45 -20.66 8.01 -5.23
N GLY A 46 -21.97 8.20 -5.35
CA GLY A 46 -22.73 7.78 -6.52
C GLY A 46 -22.55 6.31 -6.88
N ALA A 47 -22.40 6.02 -8.15
CA ALA A 47 -22.32 4.65 -8.66
C ALA A 47 -21.12 3.86 -8.13
N GLN A 48 -20.00 4.51 -7.78
CA GLN A 48 -18.87 3.83 -7.16
C GLN A 48 -19.19 3.34 -5.73
N ALA A 49 -19.90 4.16 -4.95
CA ALA A 49 -20.34 3.77 -3.60
C ALA A 49 -21.35 2.61 -3.66
N ASP A 50 -22.31 2.67 -4.58
CA ASP A 50 -23.31 1.62 -4.81
C ASP A 50 -22.64 0.30 -5.24
N LEU A 51 -21.65 0.38 -6.13
CA LEU A 51 -20.88 -0.78 -6.58
C LEU A 51 -20.09 -1.38 -5.42
N TYR A 52 -19.46 -0.56 -4.57
CA TYR A 52 -18.75 -1.02 -3.38
C TYR A 52 -19.68 -1.81 -2.47
N GLU A 53 -20.85 -1.28 -2.12
CA GLU A 53 -21.84 -1.96 -1.26
C GLU A 53 -22.37 -3.24 -1.89
N THR A 54 -22.64 -3.25 -3.19
CA THR A 54 -23.09 -4.44 -3.92
C THR A 54 -22.05 -5.55 -3.84
N ILE A 55 -20.78 -5.23 -4.09
CA ILE A 55 -19.69 -6.20 -3.98
C ILE A 55 -19.51 -6.65 -2.54
N ARG A 56 -19.56 -5.72 -1.57
CA ARG A 56 -19.42 -6.03 -0.14
C ARG A 56 -20.46 -7.04 0.32
N LEU A 57 -21.73 -6.80 0.02
CA LEU A 57 -22.83 -7.70 0.38
C LEU A 57 -22.65 -9.10 -0.23
N GLY A 58 -22.29 -9.18 -1.51
CA GLY A 58 -22.01 -10.43 -2.17
C GLY A 58 -20.83 -11.19 -1.55
N MET A 59 -19.76 -10.47 -1.22
CA MET A 59 -18.56 -11.04 -0.62
C MET A 59 -18.78 -11.45 0.84
N GLU A 60 -19.52 -10.64 1.63
CA GLU A 60 -19.88 -10.99 3.01
C GLU A 60 -20.63 -12.32 3.07
N LYS A 61 -21.61 -12.51 2.18
CA LYS A 61 -22.35 -13.78 2.06
C LYS A 61 -21.39 -14.93 1.72
N THR A 62 -20.58 -14.79 0.70
CA THR A 62 -19.62 -15.80 0.24
C THR A 62 -18.61 -16.19 1.34
N VAL A 63 -18.08 -15.20 2.05
CA VAL A 63 -17.13 -15.42 3.16
C VAL A 63 -17.83 -16.13 4.32
N ARG A 64 -19.04 -15.73 4.69
CA ARG A 64 -19.81 -16.36 5.74
C ARG A 64 -20.11 -17.84 5.44
N GLU A 65 -20.54 -18.14 4.23
CA GLU A 65 -20.79 -19.51 3.77
C GLU A 65 -19.52 -20.37 3.78
N ALA A 66 -18.39 -19.80 3.33
CA ALA A 66 -17.11 -20.48 3.35
C ALA A 66 -16.62 -20.78 4.77
N LEU A 67 -16.73 -19.81 5.69
CA LEU A 67 -16.37 -19.98 7.10
C LEU A 67 -17.21 -21.07 7.77
N HIS A 68 -18.52 -21.04 7.54
CA HIS A 68 -19.45 -22.03 8.12
C HIS A 68 -19.20 -23.45 7.60
N SER A 69 -18.90 -23.60 6.29
CA SER A 69 -18.74 -24.93 5.67
C SER A 69 -17.34 -25.53 5.83
N LYS A 70 -16.28 -24.70 5.84
CA LYS A 70 -14.87 -25.15 5.75
C LYS A 70 -13.98 -24.66 6.89
N GLY A 71 -14.46 -23.71 7.69
CA GLY A 71 -13.69 -23.02 8.74
C GLY A 71 -12.63 -22.04 8.18
N LEU A 72 -12.05 -21.24 9.06
CA LEU A 72 -11.14 -20.14 8.71
C LEU A 72 -9.90 -20.61 7.91
N ALA A 73 -9.26 -21.68 8.34
CA ALA A 73 -8.04 -22.18 7.72
C ALA A 73 -8.20 -22.61 6.24
N LYS A 74 -9.36 -23.20 5.90
CA LYS A 74 -9.64 -23.66 4.54
C LYS A 74 -10.32 -22.59 3.66
N SER A 75 -10.77 -21.49 4.24
CA SER A 75 -11.46 -20.39 3.55
C SER A 75 -10.55 -19.24 3.17
N GLN A 76 -9.25 -19.30 3.48
CA GLN A 76 -8.32 -18.21 3.28
C GLN A 76 -8.30 -17.64 1.86
N ILE A 77 -8.35 -18.51 0.84
CA ILE A 77 -8.33 -18.07 -0.57
C ILE A 77 -9.60 -17.29 -0.90
N THR A 78 -10.77 -17.79 -0.47
CA THR A 78 -12.06 -17.11 -0.68
C THR A 78 -12.10 -15.75 0.01
N ILE A 79 -11.58 -15.68 1.22
CA ILE A 79 -11.48 -14.43 2.00
C ILE A 79 -10.56 -13.43 1.30
N LEU A 80 -9.37 -13.85 0.90
CA LEU A 80 -8.42 -12.97 0.22
C LEU A 80 -8.96 -12.45 -1.12
N ASP A 81 -9.69 -13.27 -1.88
CA ASP A 81 -10.35 -12.85 -3.12
C ASP A 81 -11.44 -11.81 -2.86
N ALA A 82 -12.26 -12.00 -1.83
CA ALA A 82 -13.28 -11.05 -1.42
C ALA A 82 -12.67 -9.70 -1.04
N LEU A 83 -11.64 -9.73 -0.18
CA LEU A 83 -10.94 -8.52 0.25
C LEU A 83 -10.21 -7.84 -0.92
N LEU A 84 -9.69 -8.60 -1.87
CA LEU A 84 -9.05 -8.07 -3.08
C LEU A 84 -10.05 -7.28 -3.92
N LYS A 85 -11.23 -7.82 -4.19
CA LYS A 85 -12.28 -7.16 -4.97
C LYS A 85 -12.74 -5.85 -4.33
N LEU A 86 -12.94 -5.85 -3.01
CA LEU A 86 -13.30 -4.62 -2.29
C LEU A 86 -12.20 -3.55 -2.37
N ARG A 87 -10.94 -3.93 -2.29
CA ARG A 87 -9.82 -3.00 -2.44
C ARG A 87 -9.68 -2.48 -3.87
N GLN A 88 -9.95 -3.32 -4.86
CA GLN A 88 -9.97 -2.91 -6.25
C GLN A 88 -11.02 -1.83 -6.52
N VAL A 89 -12.27 -2.02 -6.06
CA VAL A 89 -13.32 -1.02 -6.27
C VAL A 89 -13.06 0.30 -5.53
N CYS A 90 -12.35 0.27 -4.40
CA CYS A 90 -11.88 1.49 -3.73
C CYS A 90 -10.85 2.25 -4.55
N CYS A 91 -9.97 1.55 -5.27
CA CYS A 91 -8.96 2.16 -6.12
C CYS A 91 -9.59 2.74 -7.39
N ASP A 92 -10.29 1.90 -8.12
CA ASP A 92 -11.02 2.25 -9.34
C ASP A 92 -11.98 1.12 -9.72
N PRO A 93 -13.24 1.40 -10.10
CA PRO A 93 -14.20 0.39 -10.55
C PRO A 93 -13.70 -0.50 -11.69
N HIS A 94 -12.91 0.05 -12.63
CA HIS A 94 -12.40 -0.67 -13.79
C HIS A 94 -11.39 -1.79 -13.44
N LEU A 95 -10.89 -1.83 -12.19
CA LEU A 95 -10.04 -2.93 -11.73
C LEU A 95 -10.84 -4.20 -11.42
N VAL A 96 -12.14 -4.07 -11.21
CA VAL A 96 -13.00 -5.21 -10.86
C VAL A 96 -13.47 -5.90 -12.13
N PRO A 97 -13.28 -7.23 -12.26
CA PRO A 97 -13.67 -7.98 -13.47
C PRO A 97 -15.17 -8.30 -13.47
N LEU A 98 -16.02 -7.28 -13.34
CA LEU A 98 -17.47 -7.37 -13.38
C LEU A 98 -18.03 -6.46 -14.47
N GLU A 99 -19.06 -6.92 -15.17
CA GLU A 99 -19.71 -6.12 -16.23
C GLU A 99 -20.33 -4.83 -15.67
N SER A 100 -20.98 -4.93 -14.50
CA SER A 100 -21.55 -3.75 -13.81
C SER A 100 -20.50 -2.71 -13.44
N ALA A 101 -19.29 -3.14 -13.13
CA ALA A 101 -18.19 -2.22 -12.79
C ALA A 101 -17.69 -1.41 -14.00
N ARG A 102 -17.74 -1.99 -15.21
CA ARG A 102 -17.31 -1.32 -16.45
C ARG A 102 -18.14 -0.09 -16.80
N GLN A 103 -19.38 -0.03 -16.33
CA GLN A 103 -20.30 1.07 -16.58
C GLN A 103 -20.12 2.24 -15.61
N VAL A 104 -19.41 2.00 -14.49
CA VAL A 104 -19.15 3.04 -13.48
C VAL A 104 -17.96 3.88 -13.91
N ARG A 105 -18.20 5.16 -14.16
CA ARG A 105 -17.16 6.12 -14.59
C ARG A 105 -16.53 6.88 -13.42
N GLU A 106 -17.24 6.95 -12.31
CA GLU A 106 -16.76 7.65 -11.11
C GLU A 106 -15.60 6.87 -10.47
N SER A 107 -14.52 7.57 -10.24
CA SER A 107 -13.35 7.07 -9.51
C SER A 107 -12.87 8.19 -8.58
N ALA A 108 -13.35 8.17 -7.35
CA ALA A 108 -13.16 9.26 -6.39
C ALA A 108 -11.68 9.53 -6.11
N LYS A 109 -10.88 8.47 -5.90
CA LYS A 109 -9.45 8.61 -5.65
C LYS A 109 -8.68 9.09 -6.87
N MET A 110 -9.08 8.65 -8.09
CA MET A 110 -8.49 9.15 -9.32
C MET A 110 -8.77 10.64 -9.49
N ALA A 111 -10.02 11.07 -9.29
CA ALA A 111 -10.40 12.49 -9.37
C ALA A 111 -9.56 13.32 -8.39
N GLN A 112 -9.46 12.90 -7.14
CA GLN A 112 -8.67 13.60 -6.12
C GLN A 112 -7.16 13.63 -6.45
N LEU A 113 -6.63 12.53 -6.99
CA LEU A 113 -5.23 12.48 -7.43
C LEU A 113 -4.97 13.47 -8.56
N MET A 114 -5.91 13.57 -9.53
CA MET A 114 -5.78 14.44 -10.70
C MET A 114 -6.06 15.92 -10.40
N GLU A 115 -6.58 16.25 -9.24
CA GLU A 115 -6.56 17.60 -8.68
C GLU A 115 -5.22 17.93 -8.03
N LEU A 116 -4.74 17.03 -7.16
CA LEU A 116 -3.56 17.25 -6.33
C LEU A 116 -2.24 17.18 -7.11
N LEU A 117 -2.10 16.19 -7.98
CA LEU A 117 -0.81 15.89 -8.62
C LEU A 117 -0.31 16.98 -9.56
N PRO A 118 -1.14 17.58 -10.44
CA PRO A 118 -0.70 18.69 -11.30
C PRO A 118 -0.20 19.91 -10.50
N GLU A 119 -0.85 20.23 -9.38
CA GLU A 119 -0.44 21.33 -8.50
C GLU A 119 0.93 21.04 -7.87
N MET A 120 1.13 19.83 -7.33
CA MET A 120 2.42 19.41 -6.77
C MET A 120 3.54 19.49 -7.81
N LEU A 121 3.29 19.04 -9.04
CA LEU A 121 4.28 19.08 -10.12
C LEU A 121 4.57 20.51 -10.58
N ALA A 122 3.56 21.39 -10.61
CA ALA A 122 3.71 22.81 -10.93
C ALA A 122 4.52 23.55 -9.86
N GLU A 123 4.44 23.14 -8.58
CA GLU A 123 5.29 23.63 -7.49
C GLU A 123 6.74 23.14 -7.57
N GLY A 124 7.07 22.29 -8.56
CA GLY A 124 8.40 21.72 -8.73
C GLY A 124 8.68 20.50 -7.84
N ARG A 125 7.66 19.90 -7.24
CA ARG A 125 7.82 18.70 -6.42
C ARG A 125 8.20 17.49 -7.26
N ARG A 126 8.96 16.61 -6.64
CA ARG A 126 9.40 15.35 -7.23
C ARG A 126 8.72 14.20 -6.51
N VAL A 127 7.81 13.53 -7.22
CA VAL A 127 6.81 12.65 -6.64
C VAL A 127 7.11 11.19 -6.97
N LEU A 128 7.14 10.33 -5.95
CA LEU A 128 7.00 8.87 -6.08
C LEU A 128 5.56 8.49 -5.80
N LEU A 129 4.91 7.78 -6.71
CA LEU A 129 3.56 7.27 -6.54
C LEU A 129 3.57 5.74 -6.55
N PHE A 130 3.14 5.15 -5.44
CA PHE A 130 3.09 3.71 -5.26
C PHE A 130 1.67 3.18 -5.31
N SER A 131 1.50 2.06 -6.00
CA SER A 131 0.30 1.22 -5.90
C SER A 131 0.69 -0.26 -5.90
N GLN A 132 -0.09 -1.09 -5.21
CA GLN A 132 0.05 -2.53 -5.30
C GLN A 132 -0.50 -3.09 -6.62
N PHE A 133 -1.43 -2.38 -7.27
CA PHE A 133 -2.06 -2.79 -8.52
C PHE A 133 -1.33 -2.17 -9.72
N THR A 134 -0.65 -2.98 -10.50
CA THR A 134 -0.01 -2.51 -11.75
C THR A 134 -1.03 -2.03 -12.77
N SER A 135 -2.24 -2.61 -12.78
CA SER A 135 -3.37 -2.15 -13.58
C SER A 135 -3.84 -0.74 -13.17
N MET A 136 -3.80 -0.40 -11.88
CA MET A 136 -4.09 0.96 -11.42
C MET A 136 -3.07 1.97 -11.94
N LEU A 137 -1.78 1.61 -11.93
CA LEU A 137 -0.75 2.45 -12.52
C LEU A 137 -1.01 2.70 -14.02
N GLY A 138 -1.53 1.70 -14.75
CA GLY A 138 -1.95 1.86 -16.15
C GLY A 138 -3.10 2.84 -16.35
N LEU A 139 -4.09 2.85 -15.44
CA LEU A 139 -5.19 3.84 -15.48
C LEU A 139 -4.67 5.25 -15.18
N ILE A 140 -3.76 5.38 -14.22
CA ILE A 140 -3.11 6.67 -13.91
C ILE A 140 -2.29 7.16 -15.11
N GLU A 141 -1.56 6.29 -15.81
CA GLU A 141 -0.82 6.66 -17.02
C GLU A 141 -1.71 7.23 -18.11
N ALA A 142 -2.89 6.64 -18.33
CA ALA A 142 -3.85 7.14 -19.31
C ALA A 142 -4.30 8.58 -18.98
N GLU A 143 -4.57 8.87 -17.72
CA GLU A 143 -4.93 10.21 -17.25
C GLU A 143 -3.77 11.21 -17.38
N LEU A 144 -2.55 10.79 -17.05
CA LEU A 144 -1.35 11.62 -17.18
C LEU A 144 -1.09 11.96 -18.64
N GLN A 145 -1.22 10.98 -19.53
CA GLN A 145 -1.07 11.19 -20.98
C GLN A 145 -2.09 12.16 -21.52
N ALA A 146 -3.36 12.02 -21.13
CA ALA A 146 -4.43 12.94 -21.55
C ALA A 146 -4.18 14.39 -21.11
N ARG A 147 -3.44 14.59 -20.01
CA ARG A 147 -3.08 15.91 -19.46
C ARG A 147 -1.70 16.42 -19.91
N GLY A 148 -0.95 15.63 -20.66
CA GLY A 148 0.41 15.98 -21.10
C GLY A 148 1.44 16.05 -19.96
N LEU A 149 1.19 15.37 -18.85
CA LEU A 149 2.09 15.34 -17.71
C LEU A 149 3.15 14.25 -17.92
N PRO A 150 4.46 14.55 -17.74
CA PRO A 150 5.52 13.57 -17.95
C PRO A 150 5.72 12.65 -16.73
N TRP A 151 5.96 11.39 -16.99
CA TRP A 151 6.24 10.38 -15.96
C TRP A 151 7.20 9.30 -16.44
N VAL A 152 7.71 8.52 -15.50
CA VAL A 152 8.31 7.19 -15.73
C VAL A 152 7.60 6.15 -14.87
N LYS A 153 7.64 4.88 -15.30
CA LYS A 153 7.00 3.77 -14.58
C LYS A 153 7.96 2.60 -14.39
N LEU A 154 7.95 2.03 -13.17
CA LEU A 154 8.68 0.82 -12.82
C LEU A 154 7.74 -0.23 -12.23
N THR A 155 7.68 -1.38 -12.88
CA THR A 155 6.96 -2.58 -12.40
C THR A 155 7.90 -3.78 -12.43
N GLY A 156 7.43 -4.94 -11.96
CA GLY A 156 8.20 -6.18 -12.05
C GLY A 156 8.50 -6.64 -13.49
N GLN A 157 7.79 -6.09 -14.48
CA GLN A 157 7.97 -6.40 -15.91
C GLN A 157 8.78 -5.35 -16.67
N SER A 158 9.19 -4.26 -16.02
CA SER A 158 9.92 -3.17 -16.68
C SER A 158 11.29 -3.63 -17.14
N GLN A 159 11.58 -3.38 -18.40
CA GLN A 159 12.91 -3.49 -18.99
C GLN A 159 13.66 -2.15 -18.82
N LYS A 160 15.00 -2.17 -18.99
CA LYS A 160 15.85 -0.97 -18.94
C LYS A 160 15.65 -0.16 -17.65
N ARG A 161 15.66 -0.86 -16.53
CA ARG A 161 15.40 -0.30 -15.20
C ARG A 161 16.29 0.92 -14.90
N ASP A 162 17.56 0.86 -15.28
CA ASP A 162 18.52 1.93 -14.98
C ASP A 162 18.22 3.20 -15.78
N GLU A 163 17.77 3.09 -17.04
CA GLU A 163 17.35 4.24 -17.86
C GLU A 163 16.11 4.92 -17.22
N ILE A 164 15.14 4.12 -16.78
CA ILE A 164 13.93 4.64 -16.12
C ILE A 164 14.31 5.42 -14.86
N ILE A 165 15.19 4.86 -14.02
CA ILE A 165 15.64 5.50 -12.77
C ILE A 165 16.42 6.77 -13.11
N GLN A 166 17.29 6.74 -14.11
CA GLN A 166 18.10 7.88 -14.52
C GLN A 166 17.24 9.05 -14.98
N ARG A 167 16.19 8.84 -15.76
CA ARG A 167 15.27 9.90 -16.18
C ARG A 167 14.61 10.63 -15.02
N PHE A 168 14.28 9.92 -13.96
CA PHE A 168 13.77 10.54 -12.75
C PHE A 168 14.90 11.22 -11.96
N THR A 169 16.01 10.56 -11.70
CA THR A 169 17.08 11.10 -10.85
C THR A 169 17.79 12.31 -11.47
N SER A 170 17.89 12.38 -12.81
CA SER A 170 18.40 13.53 -13.53
C SER A 170 17.48 14.76 -13.53
N GLY A 171 16.19 14.59 -13.17
CA GLY A 171 15.21 15.65 -13.22
C GLY A 171 14.50 15.81 -14.57
N GLU A 172 14.74 14.91 -15.53
CA GLU A 172 14.04 14.91 -16.83
C GLU A 172 12.52 14.78 -16.64
N VAL A 173 12.10 13.93 -15.69
CA VAL A 173 10.68 13.75 -15.33
C VAL A 173 10.47 13.90 -13.82
N PRO A 174 9.41 14.60 -13.38
CA PRO A 174 9.18 14.87 -11.96
C PRO A 174 8.37 13.77 -11.26
N LEU A 175 7.76 12.83 -11.99
CA LEU A 175 6.85 11.81 -11.47
C LEU A 175 7.33 10.41 -11.79
N PHE A 176 7.34 9.56 -10.76
CA PHE A 176 7.72 8.16 -10.86
C PHE A 176 6.61 7.26 -10.32
N LEU A 177 5.96 6.50 -11.20
CA LEU A 177 4.98 5.49 -10.86
C LEU A 177 5.68 4.17 -10.56
N ILE A 178 5.45 3.59 -9.39
CA ILE A 178 6.19 2.40 -8.94
C ILE A 178 5.22 1.37 -8.38
N SER A 179 5.28 0.13 -8.87
CA SER A 179 4.56 -0.95 -8.19
C SER A 179 5.26 -1.30 -6.87
N LEU A 180 4.47 -1.58 -5.81
CA LEU A 180 5.02 -1.89 -4.49
C LEU A 180 6.02 -3.06 -4.53
N LYS A 181 5.77 -4.07 -5.36
CA LYS A 181 6.70 -5.19 -5.55
C LYS A 181 8.04 -4.76 -6.17
N ALA A 182 8.01 -3.88 -7.17
CA ALA A 182 9.22 -3.36 -7.80
C ALA A 182 9.99 -2.40 -6.90
N GLY A 183 9.28 -1.63 -6.07
CA GLY A 183 9.85 -0.73 -5.07
C GLY A 183 10.66 -1.43 -3.98
N GLY A 184 10.42 -2.74 -3.76
CA GLY A 184 11.13 -3.53 -2.74
C GLY A 184 12.62 -3.78 -3.02
N VAL A 185 13.12 -3.56 -4.24
CA VAL A 185 14.47 -3.96 -4.65
C VAL A 185 15.36 -2.74 -4.92
N GLY A 186 16.20 -2.40 -3.93
CA GLY A 186 17.42 -1.60 -4.13
C GLY A 186 17.29 -0.18 -4.70
N LEU A 187 16.09 0.39 -4.81
CA LEU A 187 15.92 1.76 -5.28
C LEU A 187 16.49 2.76 -4.28
N ASN A 188 17.20 3.76 -4.78
CA ASN A 188 17.70 4.89 -4.01
C ASN A 188 17.29 6.19 -4.71
N LEU A 189 16.31 6.89 -4.15
CA LEU A 189 15.64 8.03 -4.79
C LEU A 189 15.54 9.24 -3.84
N PRO A 190 16.66 9.71 -3.26
CA PRO A 190 16.66 10.84 -2.33
C PRO A 190 16.26 12.17 -3.00
N GLN A 191 16.17 12.21 -4.32
CA GLN A 191 15.71 13.37 -5.08
C GLN A 191 14.21 13.61 -4.96
N ALA A 192 13.44 12.61 -4.52
CA ALA A 192 12.01 12.76 -4.28
C ALA A 192 11.74 13.43 -2.94
N ASP A 193 10.87 14.41 -2.92
CA ASP A 193 10.40 15.12 -1.72
C ASP A 193 8.96 14.75 -1.34
N THR A 194 8.27 14.03 -2.20
CA THR A 194 6.87 13.62 -2.00
C THR A 194 6.69 12.14 -2.35
N VAL A 195 6.01 11.42 -1.47
CA VAL A 195 5.60 10.02 -1.68
C VAL A 195 4.10 9.93 -1.55
N ILE A 196 3.44 9.38 -2.56
CA ILE A 196 2.00 9.09 -2.54
C ILE A 196 1.81 7.58 -2.52
N HIS A 197 1.15 7.07 -1.49
CA HIS A 197 0.60 5.72 -1.47
C HIS A 197 -0.86 5.79 -1.92
N TYR A 198 -1.13 5.34 -3.14
CA TYR A 198 -2.47 5.40 -3.73
C TYR A 198 -3.46 4.46 -3.04
N ASP A 199 -2.98 3.33 -2.54
CA ASP A 199 -3.75 2.34 -1.82
C ASP A 199 -2.98 1.80 -0.60
N PRO A 200 -3.65 1.54 0.54
CA PRO A 200 -3.02 1.00 1.73
C PRO A 200 -2.64 -0.47 1.53
N TRP A 201 -1.53 -0.88 2.10
CA TRP A 201 -1.02 -2.24 2.05
C TRP A 201 -1.28 -2.98 3.37
N TRP A 202 -1.49 -4.30 3.32
CA TRP A 202 -1.67 -5.12 4.53
C TRP A 202 -0.47 -5.09 5.49
N ASN A 203 0.73 -5.00 4.92
CA ASN A 203 1.97 -4.98 5.68
C ASN A 203 2.51 -3.55 5.74
N PRO A 204 2.42 -2.88 6.92
CA PRO A 204 2.93 -1.52 7.08
C PRO A 204 4.44 -1.41 6.85
N ALA A 205 5.19 -2.51 7.08
CA ALA A 205 6.63 -2.52 6.82
C ALA A 205 6.96 -2.38 5.32
N ALA A 206 6.10 -2.89 4.43
CA ALA A 206 6.29 -2.73 2.98
C ALA A 206 6.04 -1.28 2.54
N GLU A 207 5.04 -0.59 3.11
CA GLU A 207 4.81 0.85 2.87
C GLU A 207 5.98 1.70 3.41
N ALA A 208 6.42 1.43 4.64
CA ALA A 208 7.56 2.11 5.24
C ALA A 208 8.82 1.91 4.39
N GLN A 209 9.07 0.68 3.92
CA GLN A 209 10.20 0.38 3.04
C GLN A 209 10.11 1.12 1.70
N ALA A 210 8.92 1.28 1.12
CA ALA A 210 8.71 2.06 -0.09
C ALA A 210 9.01 3.56 0.16
N THR A 211 8.49 4.12 1.24
CA THR A 211 8.77 5.50 1.66
C THR A 211 10.27 5.73 1.91
N ASP A 212 10.93 4.74 2.46
CA ASP A 212 12.37 4.78 2.75
C ASP A 212 13.26 4.84 1.50
N ARG A 213 12.70 4.70 0.30
CA ARG A 213 13.43 4.96 -0.95
C ARG A 213 13.74 6.44 -1.14
N ALA A 214 12.88 7.32 -0.66
CA ALA A 214 13.07 8.76 -0.64
C ALA A 214 13.69 9.27 0.67
N HIS A 215 13.31 8.71 1.82
CA HIS A 215 13.78 9.10 3.14
C HIS A 215 15.10 8.43 3.51
N ARG A 216 16.19 8.87 2.89
CA ARG A 216 17.53 8.29 3.03
C ARG A 216 18.62 9.37 3.10
N ILE A 217 19.84 8.95 3.46
CA ILE A 217 21.04 9.78 3.38
C ILE A 217 21.16 10.35 1.96
N GLY A 218 21.32 11.67 1.86
CA GLY A 218 21.27 12.43 0.61
C GLY A 218 19.95 13.16 0.38
N GLN A 219 18.92 12.92 1.21
CA GLN A 219 17.72 13.75 1.24
C GLN A 219 18.02 15.10 1.88
N THR A 220 17.71 16.18 1.17
CA THR A 220 17.97 17.55 1.62
C THR A 220 16.69 18.34 1.93
N GLN A 221 15.53 17.77 1.58
CA GLN A 221 14.23 18.43 1.76
C GLN A 221 13.33 17.62 2.70
N ASN A 222 12.36 18.31 3.32
CA ASN A 222 11.31 17.65 4.08
C ASN A 222 10.55 16.69 3.19
N LEU A 223 10.37 15.45 3.64
CA LEU A 223 9.62 14.45 2.90
C LEU A 223 8.14 14.48 3.28
N TRP A 224 7.29 14.66 2.29
CA TRP A 224 5.85 14.56 2.45
C TRP A 224 5.37 13.18 2.01
N VAL A 225 4.62 12.52 2.89
CA VAL A 225 4.02 11.21 2.61
C VAL A 225 2.51 11.34 2.67
N VAL A 226 1.85 11.10 1.56
CA VAL A 226 0.40 11.14 1.43
C VAL A 226 -0.12 9.71 1.27
N LYS A 227 -0.98 9.27 2.18
CA LYS A 227 -1.69 7.99 2.08
C LYS A 227 -3.12 8.25 1.67
N MET A 228 -3.51 7.85 0.47
CA MET A 228 -4.88 7.99 -0.03
C MET A 228 -5.72 6.81 0.44
N VAL A 229 -6.84 7.09 1.07
CA VAL A 229 -7.71 6.08 1.68
C VAL A 229 -9.16 6.39 1.36
N ALA A 230 -9.89 5.41 0.82
CA ALA A 230 -11.32 5.52 0.64
C ALA A 230 -12.02 5.47 2.00
N GLN A 231 -12.68 6.57 2.37
CA GLN A 231 -13.31 6.77 3.68
C GLN A 231 -14.47 5.80 3.92
N GLY A 232 -14.58 5.28 5.14
CA GLY A 232 -15.64 4.37 5.54
C GLY A 232 -15.62 3.00 4.86
N THR A 233 -14.53 2.66 4.18
CA THR A 233 -14.36 1.41 3.43
C THR A 233 -13.37 0.45 4.08
N ILE A 234 -13.17 -0.70 3.42
CA ILE A 234 -12.12 -1.65 3.79
C ILE A 234 -10.73 -1.01 3.87
N GLU A 235 -10.43 0.03 3.06
CA GLU A 235 -9.12 0.68 3.09
C GLU A 235 -8.85 1.40 4.42
N GLU A 236 -9.82 2.10 4.97
CA GLU A 236 -9.69 2.76 6.27
C GLU A 236 -9.54 1.72 7.39
N ARG A 237 -10.26 0.63 7.31
CA ARG A 237 -10.17 -0.49 8.27
C ARG A 237 -8.85 -1.24 8.19
N ILE A 238 -8.25 -1.35 7.00
CA ILE A 238 -6.89 -1.87 6.83
C ILE A 238 -5.89 -0.95 7.55
N LEU A 239 -6.04 0.35 7.41
CA LEU A 239 -5.17 1.32 8.08
C LEU A 239 -5.23 1.16 9.61
N ALA A 240 -6.45 1.09 10.17
CA ALA A 240 -6.64 0.85 11.60
C ALA A 240 -6.05 -0.50 12.06
N LEU A 241 -6.15 -1.54 11.23
CA LEU A 241 -5.54 -2.84 11.50
C LEU A 241 -4.00 -2.77 11.49
N GLN A 242 -3.43 -2.02 10.56
CA GLN A 242 -1.98 -1.76 10.50
C GLN A 242 -1.49 -1.08 11.78
N GLU A 243 -2.16 -0.03 12.21
CA GLU A 243 -1.81 0.73 13.42
C GLU A 243 -1.85 -0.17 14.67
N ARG A 244 -2.92 -0.97 14.82
CA ARG A 244 -3.04 -1.94 15.92
C ARG A 244 -1.90 -2.96 15.90
N LYS A 245 -1.56 -3.52 14.75
CA LYS A 245 -0.44 -4.47 14.61
C LYS A 245 0.92 -3.83 14.88
N ALA A 246 1.12 -2.58 14.49
CA ALA A 246 2.34 -1.85 14.76
C ALA A 246 2.51 -1.59 16.28
N GLN A 247 1.44 -1.22 16.97
CA GLN A 247 1.44 -1.01 18.44
C GLN A 247 1.74 -2.32 19.18
N LEU A 248 1.10 -3.44 18.77
CA LEU A 248 1.38 -4.76 19.33
C LEU A 248 2.84 -5.17 19.10
N ALA A 249 3.38 -4.94 17.92
CA ALA A 249 4.78 -5.25 17.62
C ALA A 249 5.76 -4.42 18.48
N GLN A 250 5.43 -3.17 18.78
CA GLN A 250 6.23 -2.33 19.69
C GLN A 250 6.16 -2.79 21.13
N SER A 251 4.99 -3.24 21.62
CA SER A 251 4.80 -3.74 22.98
C SER A 251 5.46 -5.10 23.21
N ILE A 252 5.66 -5.89 22.15
CA ILE A 252 6.21 -7.28 22.21
C ILE A 252 7.72 -7.31 21.86
N TYR A 253 8.43 -6.21 21.90
CA TYR A 253 9.89 -6.19 21.65
C TYR A 253 10.73 -7.05 22.63
N GLY A 254 10.08 -7.95 23.38
CA GLY A 254 10.67 -8.93 24.30
C GLY A 254 10.28 -10.39 24.09
N GLY A 255 9.41 -10.77 23.12
CA GLY A 255 8.89 -12.14 23.09
C GLY A 255 8.49 -12.72 21.73
N GLU A 256 8.64 -14.03 21.63
CA GLU A 256 8.46 -14.90 20.46
C GLU A 256 7.02 -15.00 19.88
N ALA A 257 6.03 -14.32 20.44
CA ALA A 257 4.60 -14.48 20.11
C ALA A 257 4.18 -13.91 18.73
N ALA A 258 4.90 -12.95 18.19
CA ALA A 258 4.51 -12.21 16.98
C ALA A 258 4.53 -13.00 15.64
N ARG A 259 4.98 -14.27 15.64
CA ARG A 259 5.16 -15.05 14.40
C ARG A 259 4.09 -16.10 14.11
N ARG A 260 3.09 -16.28 14.96
CA ARG A 260 2.06 -17.34 14.82
C ARG A 260 0.64 -16.85 14.67
N GLU A 261 0.39 -15.54 14.71
CA GLU A 261 -0.98 -15.06 14.52
C GLU A 261 -1.39 -15.16 13.05
N PRO A 262 -2.61 -15.64 12.77
CA PRO A 262 -3.16 -15.63 11.42
C PRO A 262 -3.22 -14.19 10.91
N LEU A 263 -3.17 -14.04 9.57
CA LEU A 263 -3.22 -12.72 8.93
C LEU A 263 -4.44 -11.92 9.40
N PHE A 264 -5.55 -12.62 9.65
CA PHE A 264 -6.82 -12.09 10.15
C PHE A 264 -7.45 -13.06 11.15
N THR A 265 -8.09 -12.52 12.17
CA THR A 265 -9.04 -13.21 13.02
C THR A 265 -10.45 -13.12 12.41
N GLU A 266 -11.41 -13.92 12.89
CA GLU A 266 -12.82 -13.78 12.47
C GLU A 266 -13.39 -12.40 12.82
N SER A 267 -12.99 -11.84 13.96
CA SER A 267 -13.35 -10.47 14.35
C SER A 267 -12.78 -9.43 13.39
N ASP A 268 -11.53 -9.60 12.92
CA ASP A 268 -10.96 -8.71 11.92
C ASP A 268 -11.75 -8.75 10.61
N LEU A 269 -12.17 -9.95 10.18
CA LEU A 269 -12.96 -10.12 8.96
C LEU A 269 -14.35 -9.47 9.06
N GLN A 270 -15.02 -9.61 10.21
CA GLN A 270 -16.29 -8.94 10.46
C GLN A 270 -16.15 -7.42 10.40
N GLN A 271 -15.06 -6.88 10.92
CA GLN A 271 -14.79 -5.45 10.85
C GLN A 271 -14.48 -5.00 9.42
N LEU A 272 -13.64 -5.75 8.69
CA LEU A 272 -13.26 -5.42 7.31
C LEU A 272 -14.46 -5.42 6.34
N LEU A 273 -15.47 -6.25 6.60
CA LEU A 273 -16.67 -6.41 5.77
C LEU A 273 -17.89 -5.57 6.25
N ARG A 274 -17.71 -4.65 7.17
CA ARG A 274 -18.79 -3.74 7.60
C ARG A 274 -19.34 -2.89 6.45
N PRO A 275 -20.59 -2.42 6.54
CA PRO A 275 -21.18 -1.48 5.57
C PRO A 275 -20.34 -0.22 5.37
N LEU A 276 -20.53 0.44 4.24
CA LEU A 276 -19.92 1.74 3.94
C LEU A 276 -20.34 2.77 5.01
N GLY A 277 -19.35 3.47 5.57
CA GLY A 277 -19.62 4.50 6.60
C GLY A 277 -20.04 3.97 7.97
N ALA A 278 -20.05 2.66 8.22
CA ALA A 278 -20.28 2.11 9.54
C ALA A 278 -18.97 2.16 10.34
N ASP A 279 -18.92 3.02 11.35
CA ASP A 279 -17.84 3.14 12.35
C ASP A 279 -17.91 2.07 13.45
#